data_b3b4377092ae4bd62733095d4c192d3b
#
_entry.id   b3b4377092ae4bd62733095d4c192d3b
#
_cell.length_a   1.000
_cell.length_b   1.000
_cell.length_c   1.000
_cell.angle_alpha   90.00
_cell.angle_beta   90.00
_cell.angle_gamma   90.00
#
_symmetry.space_group_name_H-M   'P 1'
#
loop_
_entity.id
_entity.type
_entity.pdbx_description
1 polymer ?
#
loop_
_entity_poly.entity_id
_entity_poly.type
_entity_poly.pdbx_seq_one_letter_code
_entity_poly.pdbx_strand_id
1 'polypeptide(L)'
;MLNFASASHGSDTFNALPEARKEVINRWISERFQSSTLSREQQAEELAWFARAAEPLEGLEISVLSENLTTHRYESEVLARAFSEITGIKVTHDLKPEGEVIRQVNLQRIMAVKGRYDAFVNDSDLIGTHSRTGWALSISDYMEGEGREFTLPTLELDDFIGLSFVTGPEGKIYQLPDQQFANLYWFRYDWFQRPELRAKFLERYGYELGVPLNWSAYEDIAEFFSVHVKEIDGERIYGHMDYGKRDPSLGWRFTDAWFSMAGAGDPGLPNGLPVDEWGIRMEGCTPVGSSVERGGATNGPAAVYALQKYIDWLKKYAPPEAAGMNFSEAGPVPAQGRIAQQIFWYTAFTSDMVRPELPVVNEDGTPKWRMAPSPHGAYWSEGMKLGYQDVGAWTIPRVMGERQQKAAWLYAQFTVSRTVSLEKTLIGLTPIRESDLNSPEMQAKSAELGGLVEFYRSPARENWTPTGVNVADYPKLAKLWWPNIADAMSGERTPQQALDKLAESQDRAMKIIEKNFLVNNCPPRITPDEEAKGRDWWLAQPGAPKAKLQNEKPRGQTIRYEDLLAQWEATR
;
A
#
# COMPACT_ATOMS: atom_id res chain seq x y z
N MET A 1 -2.21 3.25 -31.69
CA MET A 1 -1.32 4.40 -31.96
C MET A 1 -2.18 5.56 -32.44
N LEU A 2 -2.62 6.40 -31.54
CA LEU A 2 -3.24 7.69 -31.89
C LEU A 2 -2.19 8.77 -31.63
N ASN A 3 -1.67 9.32 -32.70
CA ASN A 3 -0.78 10.48 -32.68
C ASN A 3 -1.57 11.70 -32.16
N PHE A 4 -1.35 12.08 -30.92
CA PHE A 4 -1.72 13.42 -30.45
C PHE A 4 -0.65 14.39 -30.91
N ALA A 5 -1.01 15.21 -31.89
CA ALA A 5 -0.21 16.36 -32.30
C ALA A 5 -0.02 17.28 -31.07
N SER A 6 1.22 17.49 -30.69
CA SER A 6 1.66 18.52 -29.76
C SER A 6 1.26 19.89 -30.32
N ALA A 7 0.11 20.38 -29.92
CA ALA A 7 -0.30 21.75 -30.19
C ALA A 7 0.26 22.65 -29.07
N SER A 8 1.05 23.63 -29.44
CA SER A 8 1.51 24.71 -28.60
C SER A 8 0.32 25.59 -28.12
N HIS A 9 -0.41 25.14 -27.12
CA HIS A 9 -1.51 25.88 -26.47
C HIS A 9 -1.13 26.36 -25.07
N GLY A 10 0.15 26.45 -24.73
CA GLY A 10 0.64 26.62 -23.37
C GLY A 10 0.75 28.05 -22.84
N SER A 11 0.42 29.11 -23.58
CA SER A 11 0.59 30.47 -23.06
C SER A 11 -0.71 31.26 -22.87
N ASP A 12 -1.87 30.73 -23.28
CA ASP A 12 -3.07 31.54 -23.39
C ASP A 12 -3.97 31.51 -22.14
N THR A 13 -3.99 30.41 -21.37
CA THR A 13 -4.92 30.26 -20.24
C THR A 13 -4.54 31.15 -19.07
N PHE A 14 -3.29 31.14 -18.67
CA PHE A 14 -2.79 32.00 -17.59
C PHE A 14 -2.96 33.48 -17.91
N ASN A 15 -2.57 33.91 -19.12
CA ASN A 15 -2.65 35.31 -19.56
C ASN A 15 -4.11 35.83 -19.58
N ALA A 16 -5.07 34.98 -19.81
CA ALA A 16 -6.50 35.34 -19.85
C ALA A 16 -7.14 35.53 -18.46
N LEU A 17 -6.47 35.13 -17.36
CA LEU A 17 -6.99 35.29 -16.01
C LEU A 17 -6.96 36.75 -15.54
N PRO A 18 -7.86 37.13 -14.60
CA PRO A 18 -7.77 38.38 -13.88
C PRO A 18 -6.43 38.51 -13.12
N GLU A 19 -5.88 39.73 -13.05
CA GLU A 19 -4.57 39.98 -12.43
C GLU A 19 -4.46 39.45 -10.99
N ALA A 20 -5.49 39.68 -10.17
CA ALA A 20 -5.52 39.16 -8.80
C ALA A 20 -5.39 37.61 -8.74
N ARG A 21 -5.92 36.88 -9.73
CA ARG A 21 -5.79 35.41 -9.79
C ARG A 21 -4.38 35.01 -10.20
N LYS A 22 -3.77 35.72 -11.14
CA LYS A 22 -2.37 35.52 -11.53
C LYS A 22 -1.40 35.74 -10.37
N GLU A 23 -1.64 36.77 -9.56
CA GLU A 23 -0.82 37.06 -8.37
C GLU A 23 -0.89 35.89 -7.37
N VAL A 24 -2.08 35.34 -7.13
CA VAL A 24 -2.28 34.18 -6.25
C VAL A 24 -1.51 32.96 -6.76
N ILE A 25 -1.65 32.63 -8.05
CA ILE A 25 -0.94 31.51 -8.70
C ILE A 25 0.58 31.70 -8.57
N ASN A 26 1.10 32.84 -8.97
CA ASN A 26 2.53 33.13 -8.90
C ASN A 26 3.10 33.06 -7.49
N ARG A 27 2.32 33.51 -6.48
CA ARG A 27 2.70 33.42 -5.08
C ARG A 27 2.84 31.94 -4.65
N TRP A 28 1.85 31.08 -4.94
CA TRP A 28 1.90 29.66 -4.59
C TRP A 28 3.06 28.94 -5.24
N ILE A 29 3.33 29.20 -6.53
CA ILE A 29 4.50 28.65 -7.23
C ILE A 29 5.80 29.09 -6.56
N SER A 30 5.92 30.37 -6.19
CA SER A 30 7.15 30.92 -5.64
C SER A 30 7.41 30.52 -4.19
N GLU A 31 6.37 30.33 -3.39
CA GLU A 31 6.48 30.10 -1.95
C GLU A 31 6.42 28.62 -1.57
N ARG A 32 5.69 27.80 -2.36
CA ARG A 32 5.36 26.40 -1.95
C ARG A 32 5.58 25.35 -3.03
N PHE A 33 5.45 25.66 -4.31
CA PHE A 33 5.54 24.67 -5.39
C PHE A 33 6.81 24.84 -6.20
N GLN A 34 7.93 25.06 -5.51
CA GLN A 34 9.23 25.27 -6.17
C GLN A 34 9.77 23.94 -6.72
N SER A 35 9.56 22.83 -6.00
CA SER A 35 9.90 21.49 -6.48
C SER A 35 8.78 20.96 -7.37
N SER A 36 9.05 20.91 -8.66
CA SER A 36 8.10 20.42 -9.66
C SER A 36 8.83 19.85 -10.86
N THR A 37 8.20 18.90 -11.54
CA THR A 37 8.69 18.38 -12.85
C THR A 37 8.31 19.29 -14.01
N LEU A 38 7.58 20.37 -13.76
CA LEU A 38 7.19 21.37 -14.73
C LEU A 38 8.04 22.65 -14.61
N SER A 39 8.21 23.38 -15.74
CA SER A 39 8.73 24.75 -15.67
C SER A 39 7.73 25.69 -14.98
N ARG A 40 8.19 26.86 -14.53
CA ARG A 40 7.30 27.85 -13.87
C ARG A 40 6.14 28.28 -14.79
N GLU A 41 6.39 28.41 -16.08
CA GLU A 41 5.39 28.75 -17.08
C GLU A 41 4.35 27.63 -17.20
N GLN A 42 4.80 26.37 -17.24
CA GLN A 42 3.91 25.20 -17.28
C GLN A 42 3.10 25.07 -15.99
N GLN A 43 3.71 25.32 -14.82
CA GLN A 43 3.00 25.34 -13.54
C GLN A 43 1.90 26.41 -13.54
N ALA A 44 2.21 27.62 -14.02
CA ALA A 44 1.25 28.71 -14.11
C ALA A 44 0.06 28.35 -15.01
N GLU A 45 0.30 27.71 -16.16
CA GLU A 45 -0.75 27.24 -17.06
C GLU A 45 -1.60 26.12 -16.45
N GLU A 46 -0.98 25.15 -15.76
CA GLU A 46 -1.71 24.07 -15.08
C GLU A 46 -2.61 24.60 -13.96
N LEU A 47 -2.10 25.51 -13.12
CA LEU A 47 -2.89 26.16 -12.08
C LEU A 47 -3.98 27.09 -12.64
N ALA A 48 -3.71 27.76 -13.75
CA ALA A 48 -4.69 28.57 -14.46
C ALA A 48 -5.81 27.73 -15.04
N TRP A 49 -5.51 26.52 -15.52
CA TRP A 49 -6.54 25.59 -15.97
C TRP A 49 -7.49 25.23 -14.83
N PHE A 50 -6.97 24.91 -13.62
CA PHE A 50 -7.81 24.65 -12.44
C PHE A 50 -8.69 25.85 -12.09
N ALA A 51 -8.14 27.06 -12.12
CA ALA A 51 -8.90 28.27 -11.84
C ALA A 51 -10.08 28.44 -12.81
N ARG A 52 -9.87 28.22 -14.11
CA ARG A 52 -10.92 28.32 -15.14
C ARG A 52 -11.92 27.18 -15.08
N ALA A 53 -11.47 25.94 -14.93
CA ALA A 53 -12.37 24.80 -14.81
C ALA A 53 -13.31 24.93 -13.59
N ALA A 54 -12.84 25.61 -12.55
CA ALA A 54 -13.59 25.82 -11.32
C ALA A 54 -14.58 27.01 -11.37
N GLU A 55 -14.51 27.92 -12.35
CA GLU A 55 -15.39 29.10 -12.44
C GLU A 55 -16.90 28.80 -12.21
N PRO A 56 -17.49 27.75 -12.85
CA PRO A 56 -18.91 27.43 -12.62
C PRO A 56 -19.20 26.91 -11.20
N LEU A 57 -18.17 26.62 -10.41
CA LEU A 57 -18.25 26.01 -9.09
C LEU A 57 -17.77 26.94 -7.97
N GLU A 58 -17.39 28.16 -8.30
CA GLU A 58 -16.88 29.15 -7.34
C GLU A 58 -17.88 29.35 -6.18
N GLY A 59 -17.36 29.42 -4.96
CA GLY A 59 -18.15 29.52 -3.74
C GLY A 59 -18.71 28.19 -3.22
N LEU A 60 -18.51 27.07 -3.93
CA LEU A 60 -18.89 25.76 -3.45
C LEU A 60 -17.98 25.33 -2.27
N GLU A 61 -18.55 24.59 -1.33
CA GLU A 61 -17.80 23.94 -0.26
C GLU A 61 -17.86 22.42 -0.44
N ILE A 62 -16.71 21.76 -0.29
CA ILE A 62 -16.59 20.28 -0.27
C ILE A 62 -15.90 19.82 1.00
N SER A 63 -16.29 18.63 1.47
CA SER A 63 -15.67 17.96 2.61
C SER A 63 -15.04 16.65 2.15
N VAL A 64 -13.77 16.43 2.53
CA VAL A 64 -13.02 15.24 2.18
C VAL A 64 -12.47 14.56 3.42
N LEU A 65 -12.25 13.26 3.37
CA LEU A 65 -11.75 12.46 4.46
C LEU A 65 -10.58 11.59 4.03
N SER A 66 -9.50 11.61 4.81
CA SER A 66 -8.36 10.73 4.62
C SER A 66 -7.76 10.25 5.93
N GLU A 67 -6.79 9.36 5.86
CA GLU A 67 -6.02 8.90 7.00
C GLU A 67 -5.09 10.01 7.51
N ASN A 68 -4.78 10.00 8.82
CA ASN A 68 -3.85 10.97 9.43
C ASN A 68 -2.40 10.55 9.23
N LEU A 69 -1.88 10.79 8.04
CA LEU A 69 -0.47 10.59 7.65
C LEU A 69 0.19 11.90 7.24
N THR A 70 1.51 11.92 7.14
CA THR A 70 2.28 13.14 6.79
C THR A 70 1.84 13.74 5.46
N THR A 71 1.63 12.91 4.44
CA THR A 71 1.13 13.34 3.12
C THR A 71 -0.22 14.04 3.23
N HIS A 72 -1.18 13.41 3.92
CA HIS A 72 -2.54 13.96 4.04
C HIS A 72 -2.61 15.18 4.98
N ARG A 73 -1.70 15.30 5.96
CA ARG A 73 -1.56 16.55 6.72
C ARG A 73 -1.14 17.70 5.81
N TYR A 74 -0.18 17.47 4.91
CA TYR A 74 0.23 18.47 3.92
C TYR A 74 -0.93 18.84 2.97
N GLU A 75 -1.72 17.88 2.54
CA GLU A 75 -2.93 18.15 1.75
C GLU A 75 -3.93 19.00 2.51
N SER A 76 -4.23 18.64 3.75
CA SER A 76 -5.18 19.35 4.60
C SER A 76 -4.73 20.80 4.91
N GLU A 77 -3.47 21.00 5.25
CA GLU A 77 -2.95 22.28 5.76
C GLU A 77 -2.48 23.21 4.64
N VAL A 78 -1.98 22.67 3.53
CA VAL A 78 -1.36 23.44 2.46
C VAL A 78 -2.16 23.35 1.16
N LEU A 79 -2.38 22.14 0.62
CA LEU A 79 -2.99 21.97 -0.69
C LEU A 79 -4.47 22.39 -0.72
N ALA A 80 -5.23 22.09 0.34
CA ALA A 80 -6.63 22.51 0.44
C ALA A 80 -6.75 24.04 0.43
N ARG A 81 -5.84 24.74 1.11
CA ARG A 81 -5.79 26.21 1.10
C ARG A 81 -5.37 26.74 -0.26
N ALA A 82 -4.32 26.17 -0.89
CA ALA A 82 -3.88 26.58 -2.20
C ALA A 82 -4.99 26.43 -3.24
N PHE A 83 -5.63 25.26 -3.26
CA PHE A 83 -6.75 25.00 -4.15
C PHE A 83 -7.90 25.99 -3.93
N SER A 84 -8.25 26.27 -2.67
CA SER A 84 -9.33 27.21 -2.34
C SER A 84 -9.01 28.64 -2.81
N GLU A 85 -7.79 29.10 -2.62
CA GLU A 85 -7.37 30.46 -3.05
C GLU A 85 -7.28 30.58 -4.57
N ILE A 86 -6.87 29.51 -5.27
CA ILE A 86 -6.74 29.49 -6.73
C ILE A 86 -8.10 29.34 -7.42
N THR A 87 -8.99 28.51 -6.89
CA THR A 87 -10.23 28.12 -7.57
C THR A 87 -11.49 28.79 -7.03
N GLY A 88 -11.46 29.29 -5.80
CA GLY A 88 -12.65 29.78 -5.10
C GLY A 88 -13.55 28.66 -4.52
N ILE A 89 -13.17 27.39 -4.65
CA ILE A 89 -13.87 26.25 -4.02
C ILE A 89 -13.24 26.01 -2.66
N LYS A 90 -14.04 26.04 -1.60
CA LYS A 90 -13.55 25.76 -0.25
C LYS A 90 -13.47 24.28 0.02
N VAL A 91 -12.34 23.82 0.55
CA VAL A 91 -12.11 22.42 0.94
C VAL A 91 -11.95 22.32 2.44
N THR A 92 -12.75 21.46 3.07
CA THR A 92 -12.57 21.00 4.44
C THR A 92 -12.03 19.56 4.37
N HIS A 93 -10.81 19.36 4.88
CA HIS A 93 -10.13 18.06 4.83
C HIS A 93 -10.01 17.50 6.25
N ASP A 94 -10.83 16.51 6.59
CA ASP A 94 -10.78 15.81 7.87
C ASP A 94 -9.72 14.69 7.83
N LEU A 95 -9.00 14.54 8.94
CA LEU A 95 -7.99 13.48 9.12
C LEU A 95 -8.44 12.53 10.23
N LYS A 96 -8.48 11.22 9.97
CA LYS A 96 -8.91 10.18 10.90
C LYS A 96 -7.98 8.97 10.84
N PRO A 97 -8.00 8.10 11.88
CA PRO A 97 -7.41 6.78 11.73
C PRO A 97 -8.07 5.99 10.59
N GLU A 98 -7.30 5.15 9.91
CA GLU A 98 -7.76 4.39 8.73
C GLU A 98 -9.05 3.62 8.98
N GLY A 99 -9.16 2.89 10.10
CA GLY A 99 -10.39 2.17 10.44
C GLY A 99 -11.64 3.06 10.53
N GLU A 100 -11.49 4.35 10.86
CA GLU A 100 -12.58 5.31 10.84
C GLU A 100 -12.91 5.77 9.41
N VAL A 101 -11.89 5.91 8.55
CA VAL A 101 -12.11 6.22 7.12
C VAL A 101 -12.94 5.10 6.49
N ILE A 102 -12.54 3.84 6.66
CA ILE A 102 -13.28 2.67 6.17
C ILE A 102 -14.70 2.64 6.72
N ARG A 103 -14.88 2.95 8.00
CA ARG A 103 -16.18 3.01 8.64
C ARG A 103 -17.09 4.07 8.00
N GLN A 104 -16.57 5.24 7.71
CA GLN A 104 -17.33 6.34 7.09
C GLN A 104 -17.68 6.03 5.64
N VAL A 105 -16.75 5.45 4.87
CA VAL A 105 -17.01 4.95 3.51
C VAL A 105 -18.17 3.95 3.54
N ASN A 106 -18.12 2.97 4.45
CA ASN A 106 -19.16 1.96 4.57
C ASN A 106 -20.52 2.53 4.97
N LEU A 107 -20.55 3.45 5.95
CA LEU A 107 -21.79 4.10 6.37
C LEU A 107 -22.44 4.87 5.21
N GLN A 108 -21.66 5.68 4.51
CA GLN A 108 -22.16 6.49 3.40
C GLN A 108 -22.63 5.60 2.23
N ARG A 109 -21.94 4.49 1.97
CA ARG A 109 -22.33 3.48 0.99
C ARG A 109 -23.66 2.81 1.32
N ILE A 110 -23.84 2.35 2.58
CA ILE A 110 -25.06 1.64 3.01
C ILE A 110 -26.26 2.57 3.02
N MET A 111 -26.10 3.80 3.48
CA MET A 111 -27.19 4.75 3.53
C MET A 111 -27.66 5.20 2.14
N ALA A 112 -26.82 5.03 1.10
CA ALA A 112 -27.11 5.40 -0.28
C ALA A 112 -27.70 6.81 -0.46
N VAL A 113 -27.33 7.74 0.44
CA VAL A 113 -27.76 9.13 0.44
C VAL A 113 -26.55 10.05 0.44
N LYS A 114 -26.76 11.32 0.16
CA LYS A 114 -25.72 12.33 0.30
C LYS A 114 -25.15 12.24 1.72
N GLY A 115 -23.89 11.77 1.82
CA GLY A 115 -23.19 11.65 3.08
C GLY A 115 -22.53 12.95 3.52
N ARG A 116 -21.71 12.85 4.58
CA ARG A 116 -20.95 13.97 5.13
C ARG A 116 -19.81 14.39 4.22
N TYR A 117 -19.18 13.43 3.51
CA TYR A 117 -17.98 13.67 2.72
C TYR A 117 -18.25 13.55 1.23
N ASP A 118 -17.69 14.47 0.46
CA ASP A 118 -17.80 14.54 -0.99
C ASP A 118 -16.73 13.68 -1.70
N ALA A 119 -15.61 13.43 -1.02
CA ALA A 119 -14.56 12.51 -1.48
C ALA A 119 -13.82 11.88 -0.30
N PHE A 120 -13.10 10.82 -0.59
CA PHE A 120 -12.26 10.08 0.36
C PHE A 120 -10.90 9.75 -0.28
N VAL A 121 -9.83 9.77 0.53
CA VAL A 121 -8.65 8.96 0.23
C VAL A 121 -8.77 7.68 1.05
N ASN A 122 -8.84 6.55 0.39
CA ASN A 122 -8.87 5.22 0.99
C ASN A 122 -8.04 4.24 0.17
N ASP A 123 -7.65 3.14 0.78
CA ASP A 123 -6.74 2.21 0.17
C ASP A 123 -7.38 1.38 -0.95
N SER A 124 -6.55 0.89 -1.85
CA SER A 124 -6.97 0.05 -2.98
C SER A 124 -7.53 -1.31 -2.55
N ASP A 125 -7.46 -1.66 -1.27
CA ASP A 125 -8.20 -2.77 -0.67
C ASP A 125 -9.70 -2.71 -0.94
N LEU A 126 -10.24 -1.49 -1.08
CA LEU A 126 -11.64 -1.27 -1.36
C LEU A 126 -12.00 -1.36 -2.85
N ILE A 127 -11.04 -1.55 -3.75
CA ILE A 127 -11.30 -1.56 -5.21
C ILE A 127 -12.37 -2.59 -5.62
N GLY A 128 -12.32 -3.80 -5.05
CA GLY A 128 -13.32 -4.83 -5.29
C GLY A 128 -14.71 -4.46 -4.78
N THR A 129 -14.78 -3.69 -3.70
CA THR A 129 -16.03 -3.12 -3.16
C THR A 129 -16.54 -2.01 -4.06
N HIS A 130 -15.67 -1.09 -4.47
CA HIS A 130 -16.05 0.05 -5.32
C HIS A 130 -16.58 -0.40 -6.68
N SER A 131 -15.87 -1.31 -7.35
CA SER A 131 -16.26 -1.81 -8.67
C SER A 131 -17.61 -2.54 -8.65
N ARG A 132 -17.88 -3.34 -7.60
CA ARG A 132 -19.08 -4.20 -7.55
C ARG A 132 -20.32 -3.50 -7.01
N THR A 133 -20.17 -2.52 -6.13
CA THR A 133 -21.33 -1.87 -5.51
C THR A 133 -21.89 -0.69 -6.30
N GLY A 134 -21.13 -0.18 -7.28
CA GLY A 134 -21.50 1.00 -8.03
C GLY A 134 -21.64 2.28 -7.19
N TRP A 135 -21.10 2.27 -5.95
CA TRP A 135 -21.13 3.42 -5.06
C TRP A 135 -20.09 4.48 -5.43
N ALA A 136 -18.90 4.06 -5.80
CA ALA A 136 -17.86 4.95 -6.30
C ALA A 136 -18.08 5.26 -7.80
N LEU A 137 -17.67 6.45 -8.23
CA LEU A 137 -17.57 6.77 -9.65
C LEU A 137 -16.53 5.87 -10.31
N SER A 138 -16.87 5.31 -11.48
CA SER A 138 -15.86 4.84 -12.41
C SER A 138 -15.14 6.07 -12.96
N ILE A 139 -13.89 6.28 -12.56
CA ILE A 139 -13.08 7.41 -13.02
C ILE A 139 -12.90 7.35 -14.53
N SER A 140 -12.69 6.14 -15.09
CA SER A 140 -12.61 5.94 -16.55
C SER A 140 -13.86 6.48 -17.27
N ASP A 141 -15.05 6.04 -16.85
CA ASP A 141 -16.30 6.48 -17.49
C ASP A 141 -16.56 7.98 -17.25
N TYR A 142 -16.20 8.48 -16.08
CA TYR A 142 -16.38 9.89 -15.72
C TYR A 142 -15.52 10.82 -16.59
N MET A 143 -14.26 10.48 -16.79
CA MET A 143 -13.33 11.23 -17.65
C MET A 143 -13.77 11.26 -19.11
N GLU A 144 -14.40 10.20 -19.60
CA GLU A 144 -14.93 10.13 -20.97
C GLU A 144 -16.29 10.84 -21.11
N GLY A 145 -17.05 10.94 -20.03
CA GLY A 145 -18.40 11.48 -19.96
C GLY A 145 -18.52 12.85 -19.28
N GLU A 146 -19.26 12.87 -18.17
CA GLU A 146 -19.66 14.11 -17.45
C GLU A 146 -18.49 14.90 -16.84
N GLY A 147 -17.39 14.21 -16.54
CA GLY A 147 -16.17 14.81 -15.99
C GLY A 147 -15.16 15.30 -17.03
N ARG A 148 -15.42 15.09 -18.31
CA ARG A 148 -14.44 15.35 -19.39
C ARG A 148 -13.91 16.78 -19.38
N GLU A 149 -14.77 17.78 -19.25
CA GLU A 149 -14.40 19.18 -19.24
C GLU A 149 -13.70 19.60 -17.93
N PHE A 150 -13.80 18.76 -16.89
CA PHE A 150 -13.20 18.93 -15.58
C PHE A 150 -11.99 18.01 -15.37
N THR A 151 -11.53 17.34 -16.44
CA THR A 151 -10.35 16.48 -16.40
C THR A 151 -9.15 17.25 -16.91
N LEU A 152 -8.11 17.34 -16.08
CA LEU A 152 -6.86 18.04 -16.39
C LEU A 152 -6.19 17.42 -17.63
N PRO A 153 -5.93 18.20 -18.69
CA PRO A 153 -5.31 17.68 -19.91
C PRO A 153 -3.90 17.08 -19.69
N THR A 154 -3.21 17.54 -18.65
CA THR A 154 -1.86 17.09 -18.26
C THR A 154 -1.91 16.08 -17.10
N LEU A 155 -3.04 15.40 -16.84
CA LEU A 155 -3.15 14.42 -15.76
C LEU A 155 -2.22 13.22 -15.98
N GLU A 156 -2.04 12.78 -17.22
CA GLU A 156 -1.09 11.73 -17.61
C GLU A 156 -1.19 10.48 -16.73
N LEU A 157 -2.27 9.71 -16.87
CA LEU A 157 -2.53 8.52 -16.03
C LEU A 157 -1.40 7.49 -16.09
N ASP A 158 -0.74 7.34 -17.24
CA ASP A 158 0.38 6.40 -17.42
C ASP A 158 1.63 6.80 -16.61
N ASP A 159 1.71 8.03 -16.10
CA ASP A 159 2.78 8.50 -15.23
C ASP A 159 2.58 8.07 -13.76
N PHE A 160 1.40 7.55 -13.41
CA PHE A 160 1.13 7.10 -12.04
C PHE A 160 1.71 5.73 -11.75
N ILE A 161 2.46 5.63 -10.66
CA ILE A 161 2.85 4.36 -10.05
C ILE A 161 1.60 3.73 -9.41
N GLY A 162 1.35 2.45 -9.66
CA GLY A 162 0.28 1.73 -9.00
C GLY A 162 -1.12 1.94 -9.58
N LEU A 163 -1.25 2.41 -10.80
CA LEU A 163 -2.55 2.52 -11.49
C LEU A 163 -3.29 1.17 -11.56
N SER A 164 -2.56 0.06 -11.64
CA SER A 164 -3.11 -1.29 -11.64
C SER A 164 -3.85 -1.64 -10.34
N PHE A 165 -3.46 -1.07 -9.20
CA PHE A 165 -4.10 -1.31 -7.90
C PHE A 165 -5.50 -0.71 -7.81
N VAL A 166 -5.75 0.36 -8.53
CA VAL A 166 -7.03 1.09 -8.56
C VAL A 166 -7.91 0.71 -9.74
N THR A 167 -7.53 -0.35 -10.45
CA THR A 167 -8.26 -0.88 -11.61
C THR A 167 -9.12 -2.07 -11.18
N GLY A 168 -10.41 -1.98 -11.43
CA GLY A 168 -11.37 -3.06 -11.18
C GLY A 168 -11.15 -4.25 -12.13
N PRO A 169 -11.80 -5.39 -11.85
CA PRO A 169 -11.62 -6.61 -12.65
C PRO A 169 -12.07 -6.45 -14.11
N GLU A 170 -12.94 -5.50 -14.40
CA GLU A 170 -13.39 -5.15 -15.75
C GLU A 170 -12.47 -4.17 -16.49
N GLY A 171 -11.33 -3.82 -15.92
CA GLY A 171 -10.33 -2.92 -16.50
C GLY A 171 -10.62 -1.43 -16.36
N LYS A 172 -11.64 -1.05 -15.57
CA LYS A 172 -11.96 0.35 -15.30
C LYS A 172 -11.29 0.85 -14.03
N ILE A 173 -10.83 2.10 -14.05
CA ILE A 173 -10.25 2.81 -12.91
C ILE A 173 -11.38 3.37 -12.06
N TYR A 174 -11.35 3.12 -10.74
CA TYR A 174 -12.34 3.61 -9.77
C TYR A 174 -11.76 4.59 -8.76
N GLN A 175 -10.45 4.71 -8.69
CA GLN A 175 -9.78 5.62 -7.78
C GLN A 175 -8.64 6.32 -8.51
N LEU A 176 -8.25 7.53 -8.07
CA LEU A 176 -7.06 8.21 -8.57
C LEU A 176 -5.94 8.03 -7.55
N PRO A 177 -4.80 7.41 -7.91
CA PRO A 177 -3.69 7.20 -6.99
C PRO A 177 -3.21 8.49 -6.32
N ASP A 178 -2.94 8.42 -5.02
CA ASP A 178 -2.53 9.57 -4.21
C ASP A 178 -1.26 9.32 -3.38
N GLN A 179 -1.12 8.13 -2.84
CA GLN A 179 0.01 7.74 -2.00
C GLN A 179 0.32 6.25 -2.17
N GLN A 180 1.60 5.90 -2.29
CA GLN A 180 2.05 4.51 -2.35
C GLN A 180 2.25 3.91 -0.96
N PHE A 181 1.83 2.66 -0.80
CA PHE A 181 2.18 1.82 0.33
C PHE A 181 2.91 0.58 -0.15
N ALA A 182 4.10 0.35 0.41
CA ALA A 182 4.88 -0.84 0.10
C ALA A 182 5.31 -1.52 1.39
N ASN A 183 5.01 -2.82 1.49
CA ASN A 183 5.46 -3.65 2.57
C ASN A 183 6.91 -4.06 2.29
N LEU A 184 7.86 -3.42 2.95
CA LEU A 184 9.29 -3.56 2.72
C LEU A 184 10.00 -4.17 3.92
N TYR A 185 11.11 -4.81 3.65
CA TYR A 185 12.07 -5.23 4.66
C TYR A 185 12.98 -4.05 5.01
N TRP A 186 12.96 -3.65 6.27
CA TRP A 186 13.84 -2.64 6.87
C TRP A 186 14.85 -3.30 7.78
N PHE A 187 16.11 -2.85 7.79
CA PHE A 187 17.15 -3.40 8.64
C PHE A 187 18.25 -2.40 8.98
N ARG A 188 18.90 -2.60 10.11
CA ARG A 188 20.06 -1.85 10.57
C ARG A 188 21.30 -2.23 9.76
N TYR A 189 21.48 -1.52 8.65
CA TYR A 189 22.61 -1.74 7.76
C TYR A 189 23.96 -1.58 8.45
N ASP A 190 24.11 -0.57 9.32
CA ASP A 190 25.31 -0.36 10.13
C ASP A 190 25.67 -1.57 11.00
N TRP A 191 24.68 -2.25 11.58
CA TRP A 191 24.92 -3.47 12.37
C TRP A 191 25.27 -4.66 11.47
N PHE A 192 24.63 -4.78 10.33
CA PHE A 192 24.90 -5.86 9.36
C PHE A 192 26.28 -5.75 8.73
N GLN A 193 26.92 -4.58 8.75
CA GLN A 193 28.27 -4.36 8.27
C GLN A 193 29.35 -4.60 9.33
N ARG A 194 29.01 -4.79 10.63
CA ARG A 194 29.99 -5.02 11.69
C ARG A 194 30.68 -6.37 11.51
N PRO A 195 32.03 -6.43 11.35
CA PRO A 195 32.74 -7.68 11.08
C PRO A 195 32.52 -8.76 12.14
N GLU A 196 32.47 -8.34 13.41
CA GLU A 196 32.25 -9.25 14.52
C GLU A 196 30.86 -9.88 14.56
N LEU A 197 29.82 -9.13 14.12
CA LEU A 197 28.45 -9.66 14.02
C LEU A 197 28.33 -10.60 12.83
N ARG A 198 28.93 -10.25 11.70
CA ARG A 198 28.96 -11.11 10.50
C ARG A 198 29.66 -12.44 10.78
N ALA A 199 30.83 -12.41 11.44
CA ALA A 199 31.57 -13.62 11.80
C ALA A 199 30.76 -14.53 12.74
N LYS A 200 30.14 -13.97 13.79
CA LYS A 200 29.28 -14.74 14.71
C LYS A 200 28.06 -15.32 14.04
N PHE A 201 27.43 -14.58 13.13
CA PHE A 201 26.26 -15.07 12.39
C PHE A 201 26.64 -16.23 11.46
N LEU A 202 27.73 -16.06 10.68
CA LEU A 202 28.24 -17.10 9.78
C LEU A 202 28.62 -18.38 10.55
N GLU A 203 29.33 -18.25 11.68
CA GLU A 203 29.70 -19.38 12.54
C GLU A 203 28.45 -20.14 13.02
N ARG A 204 27.38 -19.41 13.37
CA ARG A 204 26.18 -20.01 13.94
C ARG A 204 25.25 -20.64 12.94
N TYR A 205 24.99 -19.96 11.83
CA TYR A 205 23.94 -20.36 10.86
C TYR A 205 24.52 -20.95 9.56
N GLY A 206 25.81 -20.79 9.31
CA GLY A 206 26.48 -21.38 8.16
C GLY A 206 26.24 -20.65 6.83
N TYR A 207 25.78 -19.40 6.88
CA TYR A 207 25.64 -18.51 5.72
C TYR A 207 25.83 -17.05 6.15
N GLU A 208 26.03 -16.13 5.20
CA GLU A 208 26.36 -14.74 5.45
C GLU A 208 25.17 -13.95 6.03
N LEU A 209 25.43 -13.02 6.95
CA LEU A 209 24.46 -12.03 7.38
C LEU A 209 24.21 -11.03 6.25
N GLY A 210 22.95 -10.92 5.81
CA GLY A 210 22.56 -10.05 4.71
C GLY A 210 21.04 -9.88 4.64
N VAL A 211 20.55 -9.32 3.54
CA VAL A 211 19.12 -9.18 3.28
C VAL A 211 18.48 -10.57 3.15
N PRO A 212 17.50 -10.93 3.97
CA PRO A 212 16.85 -12.22 3.90
C PRO A 212 16.01 -12.36 2.63
N LEU A 213 16.17 -13.45 1.90
CA LEU A 213 15.33 -13.80 0.75
C LEU A 213 14.15 -14.67 1.15
N ASN A 214 14.25 -15.37 2.28
CA ASN A 214 13.17 -16.19 2.81
C ASN A 214 12.96 -15.99 4.31
N TRP A 215 11.82 -16.46 4.81
CA TRP A 215 11.45 -16.34 6.22
C TRP A 215 12.36 -17.10 7.16
N SER A 216 13.02 -18.17 6.70
CA SER A 216 14.01 -18.87 7.53
C SER A 216 15.20 -17.98 7.87
N ALA A 217 15.71 -17.24 6.88
CA ALA A 217 16.78 -16.27 7.13
C ALA A 217 16.32 -15.09 8.01
N TYR A 218 15.09 -14.59 7.78
CA TYR A 218 14.53 -13.54 8.63
C TYR A 218 14.44 -14.01 10.09
N GLU A 219 13.96 -15.23 10.34
CA GLU A 219 13.85 -15.82 11.68
C GLU A 219 15.22 -16.03 12.33
N ASP A 220 16.23 -16.52 11.57
CA ASP A 220 17.60 -16.66 12.05
C ASP A 220 18.20 -15.32 12.47
N ILE A 221 17.99 -14.27 11.68
CA ILE A 221 18.44 -12.91 12.00
C ILE A 221 17.69 -12.39 13.23
N ALA A 222 16.37 -12.60 13.33
CA ALA A 222 15.59 -12.21 14.50
C ALA A 222 16.08 -12.88 15.79
N GLU A 223 16.30 -14.18 15.73
CA GLU A 223 16.89 -14.96 16.86
C GLU A 223 18.29 -14.45 17.19
N PHE A 224 19.14 -14.27 16.18
CA PHE A 224 20.52 -13.81 16.37
C PHE A 224 20.59 -12.52 17.19
N PHE A 225 19.88 -11.49 16.79
CA PHE A 225 19.90 -10.22 17.51
C PHE A 225 19.19 -10.27 18.85
N SER A 226 18.02 -10.93 18.96
CA SER A 226 17.25 -10.97 20.21
C SER A 226 17.85 -11.88 21.28
N VAL A 227 18.44 -13.03 20.89
CA VAL A 227 18.82 -14.11 21.80
C VAL A 227 20.32 -14.23 21.97
N HIS A 228 21.11 -14.02 20.91
CA HIS A 228 22.55 -14.25 20.94
C HIS A 228 23.38 -12.99 21.05
N VAL A 229 23.00 -11.90 20.42
CA VAL A 229 23.63 -10.58 20.56
C VAL A 229 23.10 -9.87 21.80
N LYS A 230 21.81 -9.69 21.89
CA LYS A 230 21.01 -9.07 22.99
C LYS A 230 21.27 -7.59 23.25
N GLU A 231 22.50 -7.13 23.07
CA GLU A 231 22.93 -5.77 23.40
C GLU A 231 23.94 -5.27 22.37
N ILE A 232 23.79 -4.03 21.95
CA ILE A 232 24.76 -3.32 21.11
C ILE A 232 24.97 -1.93 21.71
N ASP A 233 26.25 -1.56 21.88
CA ASP A 233 26.64 -0.25 22.40
C ASP A 233 26.01 0.08 23.78
N GLY A 234 25.78 -0.94 24.62
CA GLY A 234 25.19 -0.82 25.95
C GLY A 234 23.64 -0.80 25.99
N GLU A 235 23.00 -0.89 24.85
CA GLU A 235 21.54 -0.85 24.75
C GLU A 235 20.94 -2.22 24.41
N ARG A 236 19.86 -2.57 25.08
CA ARG A 236 19.07 -3.78 24.76
C ARG A 236 18.47 -3.66 23.39
N ILE A 237 18.67 -4.66 22.55
CA ILE A 237 18.16 -4.71 21.18
C ILE A 237 17.23 -5.89 20.94
N TYR A 238 16.42 -5.78 19.88
CA TYR A 238 15.48 -6.79 19.46
C TYR A 238 15.62 -7.08 17.96
N GLY A 239 15.53 -8.34 17.62
CA GLY A 239 15.70 -8.82 16.24
C GLY A 239 14.47 -8.70 15.35
N HIS A 240 13.32 -8.31 15.92
CA HIS A 240 12.04 -8.19 15.22
C HIS A 240 11.20 -7.08 15.85
N MET A 241 10.33 -6.50 15.05
CA MET A 241 9.26 -5.61 15.49
C MET A 241 7.98 -5.89 14.70
N ASP A 242 6.88 -5.93 15.39
CA ASP A 242 5.53 -5.98 14.84
C ASP A 242 4.53 -5.53 15.90
N TYR A 243 3.24 -5.78 15.75
CA TYR A 243 2.22 -5.39 16.71
C TYR A 243 1.17 -6.48 16.93
N GLY A 244 0.45 -6.40 18.07
CA GLY A 244 -0.47 -7.46 18.44
C GLY A 244 -1.74 -7.02 19.15
N LYS A 245 -1.98 -5.71 19.23
CA LYS A 245 -3.18 -5.16 19.87
C LYS A 245 -4.46 -5.66 19.20
N ARG A 246 -5.46 -5.98 20.00
CA ARG A 246 -6.81 -6.33 19.50
C ARG A 246 -7.48 -5.10 18.89
N ASP A 247 -7.15 -4.81 17.64
CA ASP A 247 -7.46 -3.59 16.92
C ASP A 247 -7.71 -3.94 15.43
N PRO A 248 -8.55 -3.19 14.71
CA PRO A 248 -8.80 -3.43 13.27
C PRO A 248 -7.54 -3.57 12.42
N SER A 249 -6.46 -2.85 12.73
CA SER A 249 -5.20 -2.91 12.00
C SER A 249 -4.55 -4.30 12.00
N LEU A 250 -4.83 -5.12 13.00
CA LEU A 250 -4.31 -6.49 13.06
C LEU A 250 -4.86 -7.37 11.93
N GLY A 251 -6.04 -7.07 11.40
CA GLY A 251 -6.64 -7.79 10.30
C GLY A 251 -5.88 -7.58 9.01
N TRP A 252 -5.80 -6.35 8.54
CA TRP A 252 -5.11 -6.03 7.28
C TRP A 252 -3.58 -6.20 7.39
N ARG A 253 -2.99 -6.09 8.60
CA ARG A 253 -1.60 -6.51 8.79
C ARG A 253 -1.36 -7.95 8.36
N PHE A 254 -2.29 -8.83 8.66
CA PHE A 254 -2.16 -10.25 8.33
C PHE A 254 -2.53 -10.53 6.87
N THR A 255 -3.64 -9.98 6.36
CA THR A 255 -4.08 -10.19 4.98
C THR A 255 -3.11 -9.62 3.96
N ASP A 256 -2.66 -8.38 4.18
CA ASP A 256 -1.94 -7.63 3.17
C ASP A 256 -0.45 -7.94 3.13
N ALA A 257 0.10 -8.48 4.20
CA ALA A 257 1.52 -8.81 4.26
C ALA A 257 1.77 -10.30 4.48
N TRP A 258 1.46 -10.79 5.66
CA TRP A 258 1.85 -12.13 6.09
C TRP A 258 1.20 -13.25 5.29
N PHE A 259 -0.07 -13.11 5.00
CA PHE A 259 -0.83 -14.09 4.24
C PHE A 259 -0.33 -14.19 2.79
N SER A 260 -0.13 -13.04 2.15
CA SER A 260 0.42 -12.94 0.81
C SER A 260 1.86 -13.47 0.73
N MET A 261 2.75 -13.04 1.63
CA MET A 261 4.14 -13.50 1.67
C MET A 261 4.27 -15.01 1.95
N ALA A 262 3.32 -15.60 2.64
CA ALA A 262 3.26 -17.05 2.82
C ALA A 262 2.83 -17.80 1.57
N GLY A 263 2.40 -17.11 0.54
CA GLY A 263 1.99 -17.68 -0.73
C GLY A 263 0.53 -18.14 -0.77
N ALA A 264 -0.33 -17.64 0.10
CA ALA A 264 -1.73 -18.06 0.12
C ALA A 264 -2.50 -17.64 -1.14
N GLY A 265 -2.15 -16.52 -1.73
CA GLY A 265 -2.77 -15.99 -2.95
C GLY A 265 -2.08 -16.39 -4.26
N ASP A 266 -0.96 -17.13 -4.20
CA ASP A 266 -0.22 -17.47 -5.41
C ASP A 266 -0.94 -18.55 -6.25
N PRO A 267 -0.91 -18.44 -7.59
CA PRO A 267 -1.46 -19.46 -8.46
C PRO A 267 -0.88 -20.84 -8.17
N GLY A 268 -1.74 -21.85 -8.12
CA GLY A 268 -1.31 -23.22 -7.92
C GLY A 268 -1.10 -23.64 -6.46
N LEU A 269 -1.60 -22.91 -5.50
CA LEU A 269 -1.55 -23.32 -4.10
C LEU A 269 -2.37 -24.57 -3.83
N PRO A 270 -1.83 -25.52 -3.04
CA PRO A 270 -2.54 -26.75 -2.67
C PRO A 270 -3.59 -26.54 -1.56
N ASN A 271 -3.64 -25.35 -0.97
CA ASN A 271 -4.60 -25.01 0.09
C ASN A 271 -6.03 -25.02 -0.41
N GLY A 272 -6.22 -24.71 -1.69
CA GLY A 272 -7.49 -24.62 -2.37
C GLY A 272 -7.22 -24.46 -3.86
N LEU A 273 -8.16 -23.93 -4.61
CA LEU A 273 -7.94 -23.49 -5.97
C LEU A 273 -7.27 -22.10 -5.95
N PRO A 274 -6.64 -21.68 -7.06
CA PRO A 274 -6.03 -20.35 -7.13
C PRO A 274 -7.04 -19.27 -6.74
N VAL A 275 -6.61 -18.36 -5.88
CA VAL A 275 -7.43 -17.32 -5.27
C VAL A 275 -6.67 -16.00 -5.30
N ASP A 276 -7.27 -14.94 -4.81
CA ASP A 276 -6.55 -13.70 -4.55
C ASP A 276 -5.74 -13.75 -3.25
N GLU A 277 -5.11 -12.67 -2.93
CA GLU A 277 -4.26 -12.48 -1.77
C GLU A 277 -5.02 -12.60 -0.44
N TRP A 278 -6.32 -12.47 -0.48
CA TRP A 278 -7.21 -12.68 0.66
C TRP A 278 -7.68 -14.13 0.82
N GLY A 279 -7.26 -15.00 -0.07
CA GLY A 279 -7.66 -16.41 -0.04
C GLY A 279 -9.12 -16.65 -0.46
N ILE A 280 -9.72 -15.72 -1.19
CA ILE A 280 -11.09 -15.83 -1.67
C ILE A 280 -11.10 -16.50 -3.04
N ARG A 281 -11.84 -17.59 -3.18
CA ARG A 281 -12.13 -18.18 -4.48
C ARG A 281 -13.18 -17.35 -5.20
N MET A 282 -12.88 -17.03 -6.45
CA MET A 282 -13.78 -16.33 -7.36
C MET A 282 -14.18 -17.23 -8.54
N GLU A 283 -15.43 -17.13 -8.97
CA GLU A 283 -15.91 -17.64 -10.25
C GLU A 283 -16.44 -16.45 -11.06
N GLY A 284 -15.64 -15.95 -11.98
CA GLY A 284 -15.87 -14.65 -12.60
C GLY A 284 -15.87 -13.53 -11.58
N CYS A 285 -16.95 -12.77 -11.48
CA CYS A 285 -17.12 -11.72 -10.47
C CYS A 285 -17.66 -12.21 -9.13
N THR A 286 -18.06 -13.47 -9.03
CA THR A 286 -18.78 -14.02 -7.88
C THR A 286 -17.83 -14.61 -6.86
N PRO A 287 -17.80 -14.14 -5.60
CA PRO A 287 -17.03 -14.77 -4.54
C PRO A 287 -17.73 -16.05 -4.10
N VAL A 288 -17.03 -17.18 -4.21
CA VAL A 288 -17.56 -18.52 -3.92
C VAL A 288 -17.32 -18.92 -2.47
N GLY A 289 -16.10 -18.67 -1.95
CA GLY A 289 -15.76 -19.05 -0.60
C GLY A 289 -14.35 -18.67 -0.18
N SER A 290 -14.14 -18.67 1.12
CA SER A 290 -12.84 -18.45 1.79
C SER A 290 -12.23 -19.73 2.31
N SER A 291 -13.06 -20.67 2.78
CA SER A 291 -12.54 -21.95 3.31
C SER A 291 -11.95 -22.84 2.23
N VAL A 292 -10.98 -23.66 2.60
CA VAL A 292 -10.41 -24.69 1.72
C VAL A 292 -11.50 -25.64 1.20
N GLU A 293 -12.52 -25.95 2.01
CA GLU A 293 -13.67 -26.77 1.60
C GLU A 293 -14.41 -26.15 0.41
N ARG A 294 -14.47 -24.81 0.34
CA ARG A 294 -15.11 -24.07 -0.74
C ARG A 294 -14.13 -23.58 -1.81
N GLY A 295 -12.91 -24.08 -1.80
CA GLY A 295 -11.87 -23.76 -2.76
C GLY A 295 -11.06 -22.50 -2.45
N GLY A 296 -11.33 -21.85 -1.31
CA GLY A 296 -10.53 -20.74 -0.80
C GLY A 296 -9.26 -21.19 -0.09
N ALA A 297 -8.53 -20.25 0.52
CA ALA A 297 -7.26 -20.51 1.19
C ALA A 297 -7.15 -19.93 2.61
N THR A 298 -8.19 -19.29 3.12
CA THR A 298 -8.15 -18.55 4.40
C THR A 298 -7.77 -19.43 5.60
N ASN A 299 -8.16 -20.68 5.63
CA ASN A 299 -7.80 -21.66 6.68
C ASN A 299 -6.88 -22.77 6.16
N GLY A 300 -6.23 -22.53 5.04
CA GLY A 300 -5.28 -23.48 4.45
C GLY A 300 -3.94 -23.51 5.19
N PRO A 301 -3.08 -24.50 4.84
CA PRO A 301 -1.79 -24.68 5.52
C PRO A 301 -0.86 -23.46 5.46
N ALA A 302 -0.85 -22.71 4.36
CA ALA A 302 -0.04 -21.48 4.24
C ALA A 302 -0.49 -20.39 5.21
N ALA A 303 -1.80 -20.20 5.38
CA ALA A 303 -2.38 -19.25 6.32
C ALA A 303 -2.05 -19.61 7.78
N VAL A 304 -2.20 -20.89 8.12
CA VAL A 304 -1.86 -21.40 9.47
C VAL A 304 -0.38 -21.21 9.76
N TYR A 305 0.48 -21.53 8.81
CA TYR A 305 1.92 -21.32 8.91
C TYR A 305 2.26 -19.84 9.12
N ALA A 306 1.68 -18.95 8.35
CA ALA A 306 1.88 -17.51 8.49
C ALA A 306 1.47 -17.00 9.88
N LEU A 307 0.28 -17.38 10.34
CA LEU A 307 -0.24 -16.94 11.65
C LEU A 307 0.61 -17.48 12.81
N GLN A 308 1.07 -18.72 12.72
CA GLN A 308 1.98 -19.29 13.72
C GLN A 308 3.31 -18.51 13.76
N LYS A 309 3.91 -18.20 12.60
CA LYS A 309 5.15 -17.41 12.53
C LYS A 309 4.96 -16.00 13.07
N TYR A 310 3.88 -15.35 12.73
CA TYR A 310 3.54 -14.03 13.25
C TYR A 310 3.51 -14.00 14.79
N ILE A 311 2.79 -14.95 15.39
CA ILE A 311 2.68 -15.07 16.84
C ILE A 311 4.04 -15.39 17.49
N ASP A 312 4.76 -16.35 16.92
CA ASP A 312 6.03 -16.81 17.46
C ASP A 312 7.09 -15.71 17.44
N TRP A 313 7.23 -14.99 16.32
CA TRP A 313 8.25 -13.95 16.20
C TRP A 313 7.95 -12.75 17.09
N LEU A 314 6.68 -12.36 17.18
CA LEU A 314 6.28 -11.28 18.08
C LEU A 314 6.61 -11.61 19.54
N LYS A 315 6.32 -12.84 19.98
CA LYS A 315 6.56 -13.28 21.36
C LYS A 315 8.03 -13.50 21.68
N LYS A 316 8.82 -14.00 20.72
CA LYS A 316 10.20 -14.42 20.96
C LYS A 316 11.23 -13.33 20.71
N TYR A 317 10.99 -12.46 19.73
CA TYR A 317 12.03 -11.61 19.16
C TYR A 317 11.72 -10.12 19.18
N ALA A 318 10.47 -9.71 19.41
CA ALA A 318 10.06 -8.31 19.51
C ALA A 318 10.15 -7.77 20.95
N PRO A 319 10.16 -6.44 21.12
CA PRO A 319 9.99 -5.83 22.43
C PRO A 319 8.70 -6.32 23.11
N PRO A 320 8.69 -6.55 24.43
CA PRO A 320 7.50 -7.04 25.13
C PRO A 320 6.26 -6.16 24.96
N GLU A 321 6.44 -4.86 24.83
CA GLU A 321 5.38 -3.87 24.62
C GLU A 321 4.72 -3.97 23.24
N ALA A 322 5.37 -4.55 22.25
CA ALA A 322 4.90 -4.67 20.87
C ALA A 322 3.53 -5.38 20.76
N ALA A 323 3.29 -6.39 21.60
CA ALA A 323 2.01 -7.11 21.63
C ALA A 323 0.81 -6.22 22.02
N GLY A 324 1.04 -5.09 22.66
CA GLY A 324 0.02 -4.10 23.04
C GLY A 324 -0.14 -2.94 22.08
N MET A 325 0.65 -2.89 21.00
CA MET A 325 0.64 -1.81 20.01
C MET A 325 -0.26 -2.12 18.82
N ASN A 326 -0.73 -1.07 18.15
CA ASN A 326 -1.37 -1.12 16.83
C ASN A 326 -0.40 -0.59 15.75
N PHE A 327 -0.88 -0.45 14.52
CA PHE A 327 -0.11 0.00 13.37
C PHE A 327 0.62 1.34 13.60
N SER A 328 -0.12 2.37 13.99
CA SER A 328 0.43 3.72 14.17
C SER A 328 1.43 3.82 15.32
N GLU A 329 1.28 2.97 16.35
CA GLU A 329 2.17 2.90 17.50
C GLU A 329 3.45 2.13 17.18
N ALA A 330 3.35 1.07 16.37
CA ALA A 330 4.47 0.20 16.04
C ALA A 330 5.39 0.73 14.93
N GLY A 331 4.81 1.42 13.93
CA GLY A 331 5.55 1.91 12.76
C GLY A 331 6.79 2.76 13.08
N PRO A 332 6.71 3.73 13.99
CA PRO A 332 7.87 4.56 14.35
C PRO A 332 8.90 3.88 15.27
N VAL A 333 8.61 2.72 15.87
CA VAL A 333 9.49 2.08 16.86
C VAL A 333 10.90 1.81 16.37
N PRO A 334 11.15 1.34 15.14
CA PRO A 334 12.51 1.15 14.64
C PRO A 334 13.39 2.41 14.67
N ALA A 335 12.78 3.59 14.51
CA ALA A 335 13.48 4.87 14.59
C ALA A 335 14.11 5.15 15.97
N GLN A 336 13.64 4.48 17.03
CA GLN A 336 14.22 4.58 18.37
C GLN A 336 15.58 3.89 18.52
N GLY A 337 16.05 3.15 17.53
CA GLY A 337 17.40 2.60 17.45
C GLY A 337 17.59 1.20 18.03
N ARG A 338 16.57 0.58 18.60
CA ARG A 338 16.68 -0.73 19.29
C ARG A 338 16.28 -1.94 18.45
N ILE A 339 15.82 -1.75 17.23
CA ILE A 339 15.30 -2.81 16.36
C ILE A 339 16.32 -3.14 15.27
N ALA A 340 16.62 -4.42 15.06
CA ALA A 340 17.55 -4.86 14.03
C ALA A 340 16.90 -4.94 12.65
N GLN A 341 15.66 -5.41 12.58
CA GLN A 341 14.91 -5.56 11.33
C GLN A 341 13.40 -5.57 11.56
N GLN A 342 12.67 -5.24 10.50
CA GLN A 342 11.21 -5.28 10.48
C GLN A 342 10.72 -5.45 9.03
N ILE A 343 9.57 -6.07 8.85
CA ILE A 343 8.79 -6.04 7.61
C ILE A 343 7.59 -5.13 7.88
N PHE A 344 7.45 -4.02 7.13
CA PHE A 344 6.40 -3.06 7.41
C PHE A 344 6.09 -2.15 6.21
N TRP A 345 5.02 -1.36 6.26
CA TRP A 345 4.68 -0.35 5.24
C TRP A 345 5.55 0.90 5.42
N TYR A 346 6.83 0.81 5.08
CA TYR A 346 7.78 1.88 5.35
C TYR A 346 7.47 3.17 4.62
N THR A 347 6.83 3.12 3.47
CA THR A 347 6.45 4.34 2.75
C THR A 347 5.49 5.22 3.53
N ALA A 348 4.70 4.66 4.46
CA ALA A 348 3.88 5.44 5.39
C ALA A 348 4.70 6.13 6.50
N PHE A 349 5.89 5.62 6.82
CA PHE A 349 6.71 6.07 7.96
C PHE A 349 8.11 6.56 7.58
N THR A 350 8.48 6.59 6.32
CA THR A 350 9.83 6.99 5.90
C THR A 350 10.19 8.38 6.40
N SER A 351 9.26 9.34 6.33
CA SER A 351 9.47 10.70 6.85
C SER A 351 9.75 10.75 8.36
N ASP A 352 9.24 9.77 9.13
CA ASP A 352 9.48 9.67 10.57
C ASP A 352 10.82 8.99 10.89
N MET A 353 11.50 8.41 9.91
CA MET A 353 12.75 7.64 10.10
C MET A 353 14.01 8.34 9.60
N VAL A 354 13.88 9.48 8.93
CA VAL A 354 14.99 10.24 8.32
C VAL A 354 15.30 11.54 9.04
N ARG A 355 14.62 11.85 10.13
CA ARG A 355 14.86 13.08 10.89
C ARG A 355 16.26 13.06 11.51
N PRO A 356 17.03 14.16 11.41
CA PRO A 356 18.44 14.21 11.81
C PRO A 356 18.72 13.87 13.27
N GLU A 357 17.78 14.12 14.16
CA GLU A 357 17.94 13.88 15.60
C GLU A 357 17.78 12.41 16.03
N LEU A 358 17.38 11.54 15.10
CA LEU A 358 17.10 10.14 15.43
C LEU A 358 18.39 9.32 15.58
N PRO A 359 18.43 8.35 16.52
CA PRO A 359 19.60 7.48 16.72
C PRO A 359 19.91 6.60 15.50
N VAL A 360 18.97 6.46 14.56
CA VAL A 360 19.12 5.68 13.32
C VAL A 360 19.56 6.51 12.11
N VAL A 361 19.91 7.77 12.33
CA VAL A 361 20.43 8.69 11.32
C VAL A 361 21.84 9.12 11.71
N ASN A 362 22.76 9.23 10.74
CA ASN A 362 24.11 9.73 10.92
C ASN A 362 24.13 11.26 10.97
N GLU A 363 25.22 11.84 11.46
CA GLU A 363 25.40 13.30 11.53
C GLU A 363 25.35 13.98 10.16
N ASP A 364 25.70 13.27 9.09
CA ASP A 364 25.63 13.74 7.70
C ASP A 364 24.24 13.60 7.05
N GLY A 365 23.23 13.16 7.82
CA GLY A 365 21.86 12.96 7.34
C GLY A 365 21.61 11.60 6.67
N THR A 366 22.63 10.76 6.51
CA THR A 366 22.45 9.44 5.91
C THR A 366 21.86 8.45 6.92
N PRO A 367 20.93 7.56 6.53
CA PRO A 367 20.36 6.59 7.44
C PRO A 367 21.32 5.44 7.74
N LYS A 368 21.34 4.98 9.00
CA LYS A 368 22.04 3.77 9.45
C LYS A 368 21.31 2.49 9.03
N TRP A 369 20.20 2.61 8.37
CA TRP A 369 19.33 1.53 7.92
C TRP A 369 19.18 1.53 6.40
N ARG A 370 18.67 0.40 5.87
CA ARG A 370 18.31 0.26 4.45
C ARG A 370 16.97 -0.45 4.33
N MET A 371 16.35 -0.29 3.16
CA MET A 371 15.15 -1.00 2.75
C MET A 371 15.46 -1.96 1.59
N ALA A 372 14.75 -3.07 1.56
CA ALA A 372 14.83 -4.08 0.52
C ALA A 372 13.43 -4.71 0.35
N PRO A 373 13.20 -5.51 -0.70
CA PRO A 373 11.99 -6.29 -0.82
C PRO A 373 11.79 -7.22 0.38
N SER A 374 10.53 -7.43 0.79
CA SER A 374 10.18 -8.35 1.86
C SER A 374 10.56 -9.78 1.49
N PRO A 375 11.08 -10.58 2.44
CA PRO A 375 11.37 -11.99 2.21
C PRO A 375 10.06 -12.77 2.06
N HIS A 376 10.03 -13.75 1.17
CA HIS A 376 8.88 -14.64 1.02
C HIS A 376 8.91 -15.79 2.03
N GLY A 377 7.74 -16.33 2.36
CA GLY A 377 7.62 -17.51 3.20
C GLY A 377 8.20 -18.75 2.50
N ALA A 378 8.53 -19.76 3.28
CA ALA A 378 9.11 -20.99 2.76
C ALA A 378 8.07 -22.06 2.38
N TYR A 379 6.79 -21.68 2.33
CA TYR A 379 5.73 -22.65 2.10
C TYR A 379 5.65 -23.08 0.64
N TRP A 380 5.82 -22.16 -0.30
CA TRP A 380 5.93 -22.43 -1.73
C TRP A 380 7.14 -21.69 -2.31
N SER A 381 8.10 -22.42 -2.89
CA SER A 381 9.38 -21.84 -3.33
C SER A 381 9.34 -21.16 -4.70
N GLU A 382 8.35 -21.45 -5.54
CA GLU A 382 8.31 -20.99 -6.94
C GLU A 382 7.19 -19.98 -7.24
N GLY A 383 6.13 -19.95 -6.44
CA GLY A 383 4.96 -19.09 -6.68
C GLY A 383 4.85 -17.92 -5.74
N MET A 384 5.68 -17.84 -4.71
CA MET A 384 5.54 -16.85 -3.65
C MET A 384 5.83 -15.44 -4.13
N LYS A 385 4.93 -14.54 -3.84
CA LYS A 385 5.07 -13.12 -4.10
C LYS A 385 5.88 -12.44 -2.99
N LEU A 386 6.57 -11.36 -3.37
CA LEU A 386 7.49 -10.64 -2.48
C LEU A 386 6.77 -9.70 -1.49
N GLY A 387 5.52 -9.88 -1.23
CA GLY A 387 4.78 -9.04 -0.32
C GLY A 387 3.74 -8.17 -1.01
N TYR A 388 3.21 -7.23 -0.30
CA TYR A 388 2.06 -6.43 -0.64
C TYR A 388 2.42 -5.02 -1.03
N GLN A 389 1.76 -4.51 -2.05
CA GLN A 389 1.74 -3.10 -2.41
C GLN A 389 0.32 -2.64 -2.66
N ASP A 390 -0.02 -1.44 -2.25
CA ASP A 390 -1.23 -0.75 -2.61
C ASP A 390 -1.02 0.76 -2.76
N VAL A 391 -2.12 1.46 -2.97
CA VAL A 391 -2.16 2.92 -3.00
C VAL A 391 -3.30 3.43 -2.13
N GLY A 392 -3.05 4.46 -1.35
CA GLY A 392 -4.07 5.37 -0.91
C GLY A 392 -4.55 6.15 -2.13
N ALA A 393 -5.85 6.20 -2.37
CA ALA A 393 -6.37 6.76 -3.60
C ALA A 393 -7.69 7.51 -3.42
N TRP A 394 -7.88 8.58 -4.22
CA TRP A 394 -9.09 9.39 -4.22
C TRP A 394 -10.30 8.62 -4.75
N THR A 395 -11.34 8.55 -3.96
CA THR A 395 -12.63 7.92 -4.29
C THR A 395 -13.74 8.96 -4.21
N ILE A 396 -14.54 9.07 -5.25
CA ILE A 396 -15.67 10.00 -5.33
C ILE A 396 -16.98 9.21 -5.31
N PRO A 397 -17.86 9.42 -4.32
CA PRO A 397 -19.15 8.74 -4.27
C PRO A 397 -20.08 9.18 -5.41
N ARG A 398 -20.74 8.21 -6.06
CA ARG A 398 -21.70 8.48 -7.14
C ARG A 398 -22.98 9.19 -6.64
N VAL A 399 -23.32 9.02 -5.38
CA VAL A 399 -24.54 9.58 -4.78
C VAL A 399 -24.47 11.08 -4.50
N MET A 400 -23.30 11.69 -4.75
CA MET A 400 -23.14 13.15 -4.60
C MET A 400 -23.78 13.90 -5.77
N GLY A 401 -24.15 15.17 -5.55
CA GLY A 401 -24.61 16.02 -6.63
C GLY A 401 -23.51 16.28 -7.67
N GLU A 402 -23.91 16.46 -8.92
CA GLU A 402 -22.97 16.67 -10.04
C GLU A 402 -21.94 17.78 -9.80
N ARG A 403 -22.36 18.90 -9.18
CA ARG A 403 -21.45 20.00 -8.85
C ARG A 403 -20.41 19.60 -7.80
N GLN A 404 -20.80 18.83 -6.79
CA GLN A 404 -19.88 18.31 -5.78
C GLN A 404 -18.90 17.29 -6.37
N GLN A 405 -19.40 16.41 -7.26
CA GLN A 405 -18.52 15.45 -7.96
C GLN A 405 -17.44 16.17 -8.79
N LYS A 406 -17.83 17.21 -9.54
CA LYS A 406 -16.90 18.04 -10.32
C LYS A 406 -15.88 18.75 -9.43
N ALA A 407 -16.32 19.35 -8.33
CA ALA A 407 -15.45 20.02 -7.38
C ALA A 407 -14.48 19.04 -6.70
N ALA A 408 -14.97 17.88 -6.27
CA ALA A 408 -14.16 16.82 -5.67
C ALA A 408 -13.14 16.26 -6.67
N TRP A 409 -13.53 16.07 -7.93
CA TRP A 409 -12.63 15.62 -9.00
C TRP A 409 -11.52 16.63 -9.30
N LEU A 410 -11.85 17.92 -9.35
CA LEU A 410 -10.84 18.97 -9.50
C LEU A 410 -9.85 18.96 -8.33
N TYR A 411 -10.33 18.82 -7.09
CA TYR A 411 -9.44 18.78 -5.92
C TYR A 411 -8.56 17.54 -5.92
N ALA A 412 -9.12 16.36 -6.19
CA ALA A 412 -8.36 15.12 -6.28
C ALA A 412 -7.22 15.23 -7.31
N GLN A 413 -7.50 15.75 -8.50
CA GLN A 413 -6.48 15.98 -9.53
C GLN A 413 -5.44 17.02 -9.11
N PHE A 414 -5.87 18.07 -8.41
CA PHE A 414 -4.96 19.12 -7.94
C PHE A 414 -3.90 18.54 -6.98
N THR A 415 -4.31 17.68 -6.05
CA THR A 415 -3.38 17.08 -5.05
C THR A 415 -2.33 16.17 -5.68
N VAL A 416 -2.53 15.72 -6.90
CA VAL A 416 -1.62 14.83 -7.65
C VAL A 416 -1.17 15.42 -8.98
N SER A 417 -1.47 16.69 -9.25
CA SER A 417 -1.02 17.39 -10.46
C SER A 417 0.51 17.53 -10.49
N ARG A 418 1.11 17.64 -11.66
CA ARG A 418 2.57 17.72 -11.81
C ARG A 418 3.17 18.97 -11.18
N THR A 419 2.38 20.02 -11.01
CA THR A 419 2.79 21.22 -10.25
C THR A 419 3.10 20.90 -8.79
N VAL A 420 2.32 20.03 -8.13
CA VAL A 420 2.41 19.84 -6.67
C VAL A 420 2.93 18.46 -6.25
N SER A 421 2.90 17.48 -7.15
CA SER A 421 3.18 16.07 -6.79
C SER A 421 4.60 15.82 -6.30
N LEU A 422 5.61 16.48 -6.91
CA LEU A 422 7.00 16.33 -6.49
C LEU A 422 7.23 16.91 -5.09
N GLU A 423 6.71 18.10 -4.79
CA GLU A 423 6.80 18.69 -3.44
C GLU A 423 6.12 17.78 -2.41
N LYS A 424 4.93 17.29 -2.72
CA LYS A 424 4.20 16.33 -1.87
C LYS A 424 5.01 15.04 -1.65
N THR A 425 5.61 14.50 -2.70
CA THR A 425 6.51 13.33 -2.63
C THR A 425 7.72 13.59 -1.73
N LEU A 426 8.35 14.75 -1.83
CA LEU A 426 9.50 15.10 -0.99
C LEU A 426 9.15 15.29 0.49
N ILE A 427 7.89 15.65 0.80
CA ILE A 427 7.39 15.79 2.17
C ILE A 427 7.00 14.44 2.76
N GLY A 428 6.21 13.64 2.03
CA GLY A 428 5.72 12.34 2.49
C GLY A 428 6.70 11.20 2.26
N LEU A 429 7.66 11.38 1.37
CA LEU A 429 8.61 10.37 0.91
C LEU A 429 7.94 9.11 0.35
N THR A 430 6.82 9.32 -0.33
CA THR A 430 6.04 8.28 -0.99
C THR A 430 5.76 8.72 -2.44
N PRO A 431 6.54 8.26 -3.42
CA PRO A 431 6.39 8.67 -4.80
C PRO A 431 5.10 8.13 -5.40
N ILE A 432 4.37 8.99 -6.11
CA ILE A 432 3.12 8.62 -6.78
C ILE A 432 3.27 8.62 -8.31
N ARG A 433 4.27 9.35 -8.84
CA ARG A 433 4.52 9.48 -10.26
C ARG A 433 5.93 9.02 -10.64
N GLU A 434 6.04 8.40 -11.80
CA GLU A 434 7.33 8.05 -12.41
C GLU A 434 8.20 9.30 -12.66
N SER A 435 7.59 10.37 -13.11
CA SER A 435 8.28 11.65 -13.35
C SER A 435 8.87 12.25 -12.07
N ASP A 436 8.14 12.16 -10.93
CA ASP A 436 8.64 12.60 -9.63
C ASP A 436 9.82 11.75 -9.16
N LEU A 437 9.66 10.42 -9.24
CA LEU A 437 10.68 9.45 -8.86
C LEU A 437 12.00 9.67 -9.65
N ASN A 438 11.89 10.03 -10.92
CA ASN A 438 13.03 10.25 -11.80
C ASN A 438 13.52 11.71 -11.82
N SER A 439 12.94 12.60 -11.02
CA SER A 439 13.37 13.99 -10.92
C SER A 439 14.80 14.13 -10.35
N PRO A 440 15.56 15.17 -10.74
CA PRO A 440 16.87 15.43 -10.14
C PRO A 440 16.82 15.62 -8.61
N GLU A 441 15.77 16.24 -8.11
CA GLU A 441 15.55 16.49 -6.68
C GLU A 441 15.39 15.18 -5.91
N MET A 442 14.56 14.26 -6.41
CA MET A 442 14.37 12.96 -5.77
C MET A 442 15.63 12.11 -5.86
N GLN A 443 16.36 12.16 -6.99
CA GLN A 443 17.64 11.47 -7.13
C GLN A 443 18.70 12.02 -6.16
N ALA A 444 18.73 13.32 -5.93
CA ALA A 444 19.65 13.93 -4.97
C ALA A 444 19.39 13.47 -3.52
N LYS A 445 18.14 13.13 -3.19
CA LYS A 445 17.77 12.59 -1.87
C LYS A 445 17.99 11.09 -1.70
N SER A 446 18.33 10.35 -2.74
CA SER A 446 18.48 8.89 -2.72
C SER A 446 19.36 8.41 -1.56
N ALA A 447 20.51 9.08 -1.30
CA ALA A 447 21.41 8.72 -0.22
C ALA A 447 20.80 8.86 1.19
N GLU A 448 19.80 9.73 1.36
CA GLU A 448 19.11 10.00 2.62
C GLU A 448 17.90 9.06 2.85
N LEU A 449 17.51 8.28 1.85
CA LEU A 449 16.27 7.50 1.84
C LEU A 449 16.48 5.98 1.95
N GLY A 450 17.72 5.54 2.25
CA GLY A 450 18.00 4.16 2.62
C GLY A 450 17.61 3.08 1.61
N GLY A 451 17.57 3.42 0.30
CA GLY A 451 17.23 2.50 -0.77
C GLY A 451 15.81 2.60 -1.31
N LEU A 452 15.01 3.55 -0.82
CA LEU A 452 13.63 3.76 -1.28
C LEU A 452 13.57 4.10 -2.78
N VAL A 453 14.40 5.03 -3.21
CA VAL A 453 14.46 5.46 -4.63
C VAL A 453 14.89 4.30 -5.52
N GLU A 454 15.91 3.57 -5.11
CA GLU A 454 16.43 2.41 -5.81
C GLU A 454 15.37 1.32 -5.92
N PHE A 455 14.62 1.05 -4.85
CA PHE A 455 13.53 0.10 -4.85
C PHE A 455 12.44 0.48 -5.87
N TYR A 456 11.90 1.70 -5.79
CA TYR A 456 10.85 2.15 -6.71
C TYR A 456 11.31 2.23 -8.18
N ARG A 457 12.59 2.36 -8.44
CA ARG A 457 13.18 2.31 -9.79
C ARG A 457 13.58 0.89 -10.22
N SER A 458 13.47 -0.10 -9.35
CA SER A 458 13.84 -1.48 -9.64
C SER A 458 12.67 -2.28 -10.22
N PRO A 459 12.95 -3.40 -10.92
CA PRO A 459 11.90 -4.35 -11.31
C PRO A 459 11.19 -5.00 -10.11
N ALA A 460 11.79 -4.96 -8.92
CA ALA A 460 11.22 -5.56 -7.72
C ALA A 460 9.85 -4.98 -7.36
N ARG A 461 9.60 -3.71 -7.68
CA ARG A 461 8.29 -3.10 -7.43
C ARG A 461 7.16 -3.71 -8.27
N GLU A 462 7.45 -4.39 -9.36
CA GLU A 462 6.46 -5.01 -10.25
C GLU A 462 6.09 -6.44 -9.81
N ASN A 463 6.88 -7.03 -8.92
CA ASN A 463 6.70 -8.39 -8.41
C ASN A 463 5.81 -8.44 -7.17
N TRP A 464 4.78 -7.62 -7.14
CA TRP A 464 3.90 -7.48 -5.99
C TRP A 464 2.54 -8.08 -6.24
N THR A 465 1.88 -8.37 -5.14
CA THR A 465 0.53 -8.88 -5.13
C THR A 465 -0.40 -7.76 -4.68
N PRO A 466 -1.16 -7.13 -5.58
CA PRO A 466 -2.19 -6.19 -5.17
C PRO A 466 -3.33 -6.94 -4.48
N THR A 467 -3.88 -6.39 -3.41
CA THR A 467 -5.09 -6.93 -2.76
C THR A 467 -6.35 -6.19 -3.19
N GLY A 468 -7.49 -6.67 -2.77
CA GLY A 468 -8.75 -5.98 -2.84
C GLY A 468 -9.60 -6.25 -4.09
N VAL A 469 -9.04 -6.58 -5.24
CA VAL A 469 -9.79 -6.75 -6.49
C VAL A 469 -10.91 -7.78 -6.37
N ASN A 470 -10.68 -8.87 -5.65
CA ASN A 470 -11.66 -9.93 -5.44
C ASN A 470 -12.42 -9.79 -4.11
N VAL A 471 -12.04 -8.86 -3.25
CA VAL A 471 -12.71 -8.64 -1.97
C VAL A 471 -14.01 -7.86 -2.19
N ALA A 472 -15.10 -8.56 -2.31
CA ALA A 472 -16.38 -8.03 -2.75
C ALA A 472 -17.03 -7.01 -1.80
N ASP A 473 -16.78 -7.12 -0.52
CA ASP A 473 -17.26 -6.19 0.51
C ASP A 473 -16.20 -6.10 1.63
N TYR A 474 -15.14 -5.35 1.35
CA TYR A 474 -14.01 -5.18 2.28
C TYR A 474 -14.47 -4.73 3.67
N PRO A 475 -15.30 -3.69 3.84
CA PRO A 475 -15.70 -3.25 5.18
C PRO A 475 -16.43 -4.31 6.00
N LYS A 476 -17.08 -5.27 5.33
CA LYS A 476 -17.78 -6.37 5.99
C LYS A 476 -16.85 -7.54 6.31
N LEU A 477 -16.02 -7.93 5.34
CA LEU A 477 -15.13 -9.07 5.47
C LEU A 477 -13.95 -8.78 6.41
N ALA A 478 -13.35 -7.58 6.32
CA ALA A 478 -12.23 -7.17 7.15
C ALA A 478 -12.53 -7.23 8.66
N LYS A 479 -13.76 -6.91 9.05
CA LYS A 479 -14.20 -7.01 10.46
C LYS A 479 -14.11 -8.41 11.05
N LEU A 480 -14.06 -9.43 10.23
CA LEU A 480 -13.99 -10.82 10.67
C LEU A 480 -12.54 -11.24 10.98
N TRP A 481 -11.55 -10.60 10.37
CA TRP A 481 -10.15 -10.96 10.49
C TRP A 481 -9.58 -10.69 11.88
N TRP A 482 -9.52 -9.43 12.27
CA TRP A 482 -8.78 -9.01 13.45
C TRP A 482 -9.23 -9.66 14.78
N PRO A 483 -10.53 -9.94 15.04
CA PRO A 483 -10.91 -10.64 16.28
C PRO A 483 -10.37 -12.06 16.33
N ASN A 484 -10.39 -12.77 15.18
CA ASN A 484 -9.91 -14.15 15.10
C ASN A 484 -8.37 -14.20 15.19
N ILE A 485 -7.65 -13.27 14.54
CA ILE A 485 -6.20 -13.15 14.71
C ILE A 485 -5.85 -12.86 16.17
N ALA A 486 -6.56 -11.93 16.82
CA ALA A 486 -6.35 -11.60 18.24
C ALA A 486 -6.60 -12.80 19.17
N ASP A 487 -7.61 -13.63 18.89
CA ASP A 487 -7.87 -14.85 19.65
C ASP A 487 -6.71 -15.86 19.56
N ALA A 488 -6.09 -15.95 18.38
CA ALA A 488 -4.89 -16.78 18.22
C ALA A 488 -3.67 -16.17 18.93
N MET A 489 -3.51 -14.84 18.85
CA MET A 489 -2.41 -14.12 19.52
C MET A 489 -2.45 -14.26 21.04
N SER A 490 -3.65 -14.21 21.62
CA SER A 490 -3.86 -14.40 23.07
C SER A 490 -3.74 -15.86 23.53
N GLY A 491 -3.78 -16.81 22.60
CA GLY A 491 -3.81 -18.25 22.89
C GLY A 491 -5.20 -18.78 23.26
N GLU A 492 -6.25 -17.98 23.09
CA GLU A 492 -7.65 -18.43 23.28
C GLU A 492 -8.03 -19.52 22.26
N ARG A 493 -7.43 -19.44 21.06
CA ARG A 493 -7.54 -20.45 20.00
C ARG A 493 -6.17 -20.79 19.43
N THR A 494 -6.03 -22.01 18.92
CA THR A 494 -4.87 -22.30 18.05
C THR A 494 -5.01 -21.53 16.73
N PRO A 495 -3.91 -21.28 15.99
CA PRO A 495 -3.98 -20.66 14.66
C PRO A 495 -4.98 -21.36 13.73
N GLN A 496 -5.00 -22.69 13.68
CA GLN A 496 -5.98 -23.44 12.88
C GLN A 496 -7.41 -23.16 13.30
N GLN A 497 -7.71 -23.25 14.61
CA GLN A 497 -9.07 -23.00 15.11
C GLN A 497 -9.55 -21.57 14.84
N ALA A 498 -8.66 -20.60 14.94
CA ALA A 498 -8.96 -19.21 14.66
C ALA A 498 -9.28 -18.98 13.17
N LEU A 499 -8.47 -19.57 12.29
CA LEU A 499 -8.67 -19.46 10.85
C LEU A 499 -9.86 -20.29 10.34
N ASP A 500 -10.14 -21.44 10.93
CA ASP A 500 -11.35 -22.23 10.62
C ASP A 500 -12.62 -21.42 10.92
N LYS A 501 -12.66 -20.79 12.10
CA LYS A 501 -13.79 -19.94 12.50
C LYS A 501 -13.90 -18.70 11.59
N LEU A 502 -12.78 -18.10 11.23
CA LEU A 502 -12.75 -16.97 10.30
C LEU A 502 -13.30 -17.38 8.94
N ALA A 503 -12.77 -18.44 8.34
CA ALA A 503 -13.18 -18.93 7.03
C ALA A 503 -14.68 -19.28 6.98
N GLU A 504 -15.19 -19.97 8.01
CA GLU A 504 -16.61 -20.25 8.13
C GLU A 504 -17.46 -18.97 8.20
N SER A 505 -16.99 -17.96 8.94
CA SER A 505 -17.70 -16.69 9.08
C SER A 505 -17.70 -15.90 7.76
N GLN A 506 -16.58 -15.91 7.02
CA GLN A 506 -16.48 -15.32 5.70
C GLN A 506 -17.36 -16.04 4.67
N ASP A 507 -17.38 -17.37 4.68
CA ASP A 507 -18.24 -18.16 3.81
C ASP A 507 -19.72 -17.85 4.01
N ARG A 508 -20.16 -17.68 5.27
CA ARG A 508 -21.52 -17.21 5.57
C ARG A 508 -21.79 -15.82 5.04
N ALA A 509 -20.84 -14.89 5.19
CA ALA A 509 -20.96 -13.52 4.68
C ALA A 509 -21.03 -13.51 3.15
N MET A 510 -20.20 -14.29 2.47
CA MET A 510 -20.16 -14.35 1.00
C MET A 510 -21.46 -14.88 0.40
N LYS A 511 -22.13 -15.87 1.02
CA LYS A 511 -23.46 -16.34 0.58
C LYS A 511 -24.49 -15.21 0.54
N ILE A 512 -24.34 -14.19 1.40
CA ILE A 512 -25.25 -13.04 1.42
C ILE A 512 -24.81 -12.03 0.34
N ILE A 513 -23.50 -11.81 0.21
CA ILE A 513 -22.94 -10.87 -0.78
C ILE A 513 -23.24 -11.35 -2.20
N GLU A 514 -23.07 -12.63 -2.49
CA GLU A 514 -23.36 -13.25 -3.80
C GLU A 514 -24.76 -12.91 -4.33
N LYS A 515 -25.75 -12.80 -3.45
CA LYS A 515 -27.13 -12.47 -3.83
C LYS A 515 -27.35 -11.01 -4.21
N ASN A 516 -26.40 -10.15 -3.91
CA ASN A 516 -26.55 -8.69 -4.01
C ASN A 516 -25.63 -8.04 -5.04
N PHE A 517 -24.94 -8.84 -5.88
CA PHE A 517 -24.03 -8.26 -6.87
C PHE A 517 -24.73 -7.57 -8.01
N LEU A 518 -24.26 -6.36 -8.31
CA LEU A 518 -24.74 -5.50 -9.39
C LEU A 518 -23.92 -5.62 -10.68
N VAL A 519 -22.69 -6.17 -10.61
CA VAL A 519 -21.76 -6.25 -11.75
C VAL A 519 -21.59 -7.70 -12.18
N ASN A 520 -21.93 -7.99 -13.43
CA ASN A 520 -21.96 -9.34 -13.99
C ASN A 520 -20.85 -9.64 -15.01
N ASN A 521 -20.00 -8.67 -15.36
CA ASN A 521 -19.01 -8.82 -16.41
C ASN A 521 -17.60 -8.54 -15.88
N CYS A 522 -17.06 -9.49 -15.14
CA CYS A 522 -15.62 -9.50 -14.84
C CYS A 522 -14.93 -10.56 -15.69
N PRO A 523 -13.82 -10.27 -16.36
CA PRO A 523 -12.99 -11.31 -16.89
C PRO A 523 -12.52 -12.19 -15.70
N PRO A 524 -12.53 -13.52 -15.84
CA PRO A 524 -12.01 -14.38 -14.80
C PRO A 524 -10.54 -14.04 -14.59
N ARG A 525 -10.14 -13.80 -13.35
CA ARG A 525 -8.74 -13.57 -12.98
C ARG A 525 -7.89 -14.84 -13.14
N ILE A 526 -8.56 -15.98 -13.05
CA ILE A 526 -8.02 -17.30 -13.29
C ILE A 526 -8.59 -17.74 -14.64
N THR A 527 -7.73 -18.17 -15.55
CA THR A 527 -8.19 -18.67 -16.83
C THR A 527 -9.05 -19.92 -16.64
N PRO A 528 -10.06 -20.15 -17.51
CA PRO A 528 -10.86 -21.39 -17.45
C PRO A 528 -10.01 -22.65 -17.45
N ASP A 529 -8.86 -22.63 -18.15
CA ASP A 529 -7.92 -23.75 -18.18
C ASP A 529 -7.21 -23.96 -16.83
N GLU A 530 -6.95 -22.92 -16.08
CA GLU A 530 -6.41 -23.01 -14.72
C GLU A 530 -7.46 -23.47 -13.71
N GLU A 531 -8.70 -23.00 -13.82
CA GLU A 531 -9.82 -23.46 -12.98
C GLU A 531 -10.15 -24.95 -13.20
N ALA A 532 -10.01 -25.44 -14.45
CA ALA A 532 -10.20 -26.85 -14.78
C ALA A 532 -9.15 -27.78 -14.17
N LYS A 533 -7.99 -27.24 -13.79
CA LYS A 533 -6.93 -27.97 -13.11
C LYS A 533 -7.30 -28.11 -11.64
N GLY A 534 -7.86 -29.24 -11.24
CA GLY A 534 -8.24 -29.49 -9.86
C GLY A 534 -7.04 -29.48 -8.90
N ARG A 535 -7.34 -29.51 -7.59
CA ARG A 535 -6.36 -29.47 -6.50
C ARG A 535 -5.23 -30.50 -6.67
N ASP A 536 -5.54 -31.72 -7.10
CA ASP A 536 -4.55 -32.80 -7.27
C ASP A 536 -3.52 -32.48 -8.36
N TRP A 537 -3.94 -31.79 -9.40
CA TRP A 537 -3.02 -31.32 -10.43
C TRP A 537 -1.99 -30.32 -9.86
N TRP A 538 -2.47 -29.35 -9.08
CA TRP A 538 -1.60 -28.34 -8.46
C TRP A 538 -0.64 -28.95 -7.43
N LEU A 539 -1.09 -29.95 -6.67
CA LEU A 539 -0.25 -30.67 -5.71
C LEU A 539 0.86 -31.49 -6.39
N ALA A 540 0.67 -31.87 -7.65
CA ALA A 540 1.64 -32.63 -8.42
C ALA A 540 2.71 -31.75 -9.10
N GLN A 541 2.56 -30.42 -9.09
CA GLN A 541 3.54 -29.53 -9.72
C GLN A 541 4.87 -29.51 -8.95
N PRO A 542 6.01 -29.34 -9.68
CA PRO A 542 7.31 -29.11 -9.05
C PRO A 542 7.24 -27.90 -8.10
N GLY A 543 7.84 -28.01 -6.93
CA GLY A 543 7.84 -26.93 -5.94
C GLY A 543 6.55 -26.77 -5.15
N ALA A 544 5.47 -27.49 -5.49
CA ALA A 544 4.21 -27.43 -4.74
C ALA A 544 4.46 -27.72 -3.25
N PRO A 545 3.91 -26.88 -2.34
CA PRO A 545 4.09 -27.12 -0.92
C PRO A 545 3.37 -28.39 -0.52
N LYS A 546 4.13 -29.28 0.10
CA LYS A 546 3.57 -30.42 0.82
C LYS A 546 3.13 -29.92 2.19
N ALA A 547 2.18 -30.61 2.82
CA ALA A 547 1.81 -30.29 4.20
C ALA A 547 3.10 -30.17 5.03
N LYS A 548 3.43 -28.95 5.46
CA LYS A 548 4.64 -28.71 6.23
C LYS A 548 4.43 -29.19 7.66
N LEU A 549 5.42 -29.91 8.12
CA LEU A 549 5.50 -30.23 9.52
C LEU A 549 5.78 -28.93 10.30
N GLN A 550 5.22 -28.78 11.49
CA GLN A 550 5.36 -27.57 12.31
C GLN A 550 6.80 -27.14 12.58
N ASN A 551 7.74 -28.07 12.55
CA ASN A 551 9.15 -27.87 12.82
C ASN A 551 10.02 -27.86 11.55
N GLU A 552 9.43 -27.92 10.37
CA GLU A 552 10.18 -27.86 9.11
C GLU A 552 10.66 -26.43 8.87
N LYS A 553 11.97 -26.25 8.88
CA LYS A 553 12.63 -24.98 8.61
C LYS A 553 13.62 -25.14 7.47
N PRO A 554 13.31 -24.67 6.26
CA PRO A 554 14.26 -24.63 5.16
C PRO A 554 15.50 -23.82 5.55
N ARG A 555 16.63 -24.08 4.89
CA ARG A 555 17.86 -23.30 5.10
C ARG A 555 17.59 -21.83 4.77
N GLY A 556 18.07 -20.92 5.62
CA GLY A 556 18.03 -19.49 5.36
C GLY A 556 18.86 -19.10 4.14
N GLN A 557 18.36 -18.13 3.40
CA GLN A 557 19.01 -17.56 2.22
C GLN A 557 19.06 -16.04 2.36
N THR A 558 20.22 -15.49 2.11
CA THR A 558 20.45 -14.03 2.14
C THR A 558 21.20 -13.59 0.90
N ILE A 559 21.11 -12.29 0.61
CA ILE A 559 21.90 -11.59 -0.38
C ILE A 559 22.57 -10.38 0.28
N ARG A 560 23.77 -10.03 -0.12
CA ARG A 560 24.37 -8.77 0.31
C ARG A 560 23.59 -7.61 -0.30
N TYR A 561 23.42 -6.53 0.45
CA TYR A 561 22.67 -5.37 -0.02
C TYR A 561 23.28 -4.75 -1.28
N GLU A 562 24.60 -4.67 -1.35
CA GLU A 562 25.35 -4.16 -2.49
C GLU A 562 25.13 -5.02 -3.76
N ASP A 563 25.06 -6.35 -3.58
CA ASP A 563 24.80 -7.28 -4.69
C ASP A 563 23.35 -7.15 -5.19
N LEU A 564 22.40 -6.89 -4.29
CA LEU A 564 21.01 -6.60 -4.65
C LEU A 564 20.89 -5.32 -5.47
N LEU A 565 21.56 -4.24 -5.05
CA LEU A 565 21.61 -2.99 -5.83
C LEU A 565 22.25 -3.18 -7.21
N ALA A 566 23.36 -3.94 -7.28
CA ALA A 566 24.01 -4.24 -8.56
C ALA A 566 23.11 -5.05 -9.51
N GLN A 567 22.30 -5.99 -8.98
CA GLN A 567 21.31 -6.71 -9.77
C GLN A 567 20.23 -5.76 -10.33
N TRP A 568 19.76 -4.81 -9.53
CA TRP A 568 18.78 -3.84 -9.99
C TRP A 568 19.33 -2.89 -11.06
N GLU A 569 20.58 -2.46 -10.92
CA GLU A 569 21.24 -1.64 -11.94
C GLU A 569 21.44 -2.39 -13.27
N ALA A 570 21.76 -3.67 -13.20
CA ALA A 570 21.96 -4.50 -14.40
C ALA A 570 20.66 -4.78 -15.17
N THR A 571 19.50 -4.60 -14.56
CA THR A 571 18.17 -4.83 -15.16
C THR A 571 17.50 -3.55 -15.69
N ARG A 572 18.13 -2.40 -15.49
CA ARG A 572 17.72 -1.10 -16.06
C ARG A 572 18.27 -0.95 -17.49
#